data_6d2b3aac9845776ffaa46015dc553bc6
#
_entry.id   6d2b3aac9845776ffaa46015dc553bc6
#
_cell.length_a   1.000
_cell.length_b   1.000
_cell.length_c   1.000
_cell.angle_alpha   90.00
_cell.angle_beta   90.00
_cell.angle_gamma   90.00
#
_symmetry.space_group_name_H-M   'P 1'
#
loop_
_entity.id
_entity.type
_entity.pdbx_description
1 polymer ?
#
loop_
_entity_poly.entity_id
_entity_poly.type
_entity_poly.pdbx_seq_one_letter_code
_entity_poly.pdbx_strand_id
1 'polypeptide(L)'
;LTATDRWQIQVLQESGYLLEDIQKEIADKTKKQENELKSAFEEAGIKAIERDDAIYRAVGLSPTPLLQSPALLRILERDYNATCGEWRNLTRTTADEAQKLFLKEVDTAYRMTSSGAVSYTQAVRNAVDKMIKQGVKVSYPSGREMSIESATMMTVRTGISQCAGAIALKRMEELEWDTILVSAHVGARIGDGGNNPTNHFWWQGKFYSRTGKDKRFPDFRTSTGYG
;
A
#
# COMPACT_ATOMS: atom_id res chain seq x y z
N LEU A 1 -36.20 -34.04 -1.22
CA LEU A 1 -34.78 -33.70 -1.38
C LEU A 1 -34.02 -34.94 -1.82
N THR A 2 -33.41 -34.90 -3.00
CA THR A 2 -32.53 -35.95 -3.50
C THR A 2 -31.22 -36.02 -2.70
N ALA A 3 -30.46 -37.09 -2.81
CA ALA A 3 -29.13 -37.17 -2.19
C ALA A 3 -28.22 -36.04 -2.67
N THR A 4 -28.40 -35.61 -3.92
CA THR A 4 -27.67 -34.49 -4.55
C THR A 4 -28.04 -33.14 -3.90
N ASP A 5 -29.34 -32.89 -3.62
CA ASP A 5 -29.77 -31.65 -2.97
C ASP A 5 -29.20 -31.54 -1.55
N ARG A 6 -29.20 -32.65 -0.79
CA ARG A 6 -28.63 -32.68 0.57
C ARG A 6 -27.13 -32.41 0.56
N TRP A 7 -26.41 -33.01 -0.40
CA TRP A 7 -24.98 -32.76 -0.56
C TRP A 7 -24.67 -31.31 -0.93
N GLN A 8 -25.45 -30.72 -1.85
CA GLN A 8 -25.30 -29.29 -2.20
C GLN A 8 -25.52 -28.39 -1.00
N ILE A 9 -26.58 -28.65 -0.20
CA ILE A 9 -26.85 -27.86 1.02
C ILE A 9 -25.71 -28.01 2.03
N GLN A 10 -25.19 -29.22 2.23
CA GLN A 10 -24.08 -29.45 3.14
C GLN A 10 -22.79 -28.73 2.69
N VAL A 11 -22.44 -28.83 1.41
CA VAL A 11 -21.27 -28.13 0.86
C VAL A 11 -21.40 -26.60 0.97
N LEU A 12 -22.61 -26.07 0.75
CA LEU A 12 -22.86 -24.63 0.90
C LEU A 12 -22.77 -24.18 2.37
N GLN A 13 -23.25 -25.01 3.32
CA GLN A 13 -23.12 -24.73 4.74
C GLN A 13 -21.65 -24.79 5.21
N GLU A 14 -20.92 -25.84 4.85
CA GLU A 14 -19.50 -25.99 5.18
C GLU A 14 -18.68 -24.87 4.53
N SER A 15 -19.00 -24.45 3.32
CA SER A 15 -18.37 -23.32 2.64
C SER A 15 -18.65 -21.99 3.35
N GLY A 16 -19.87 -21.81 3.86
CA GLY A 16 -20.26 -20.61 4.63
C GLY A 16 -19.45 -20.49 5.91
N TYR A 17 -19.34 -21.55 6.69
CA TYR A 17 -18.53 -21.56 7.91
C TYR A 17 -17.05 -21.30 7.62
N LEU A 18 -16.49 -21.94 6.61
CA LEU A 18 -15.09 -21.72 6.22
C LEU A 18 -14.82 -20.28 5.81
N LEU A 19 -15.77 -19.64 5.13
CA LEU A 19 -15.67 -18.22 4.73
C LEU A 19 -15.71 -17.28 5.94
N GLU A 20 -16.59 -17.54 6.92
CA GLU A 20 -16.64 -16.76 8.16
C GLU A 20 -15.35 -16.88 8.96
N ASP A 21 -14.78 -18.08 9.08
CA ASP A 21 -13.48 -18.29 9.74
C ASP A 21 -12.34 -17.56 9.03
N ILE A 22 -12.29 -17.63 7.71
CA ILE A 22 -11.30 -16.90 6.90
C ILE A 22 -11.45 -15.39 7.07
N GLN A 23 -12.68 -14.87 7.03
CA GLN A 23 -12.94 -13.43 7.23
C GLN A 23 -12.51 -12.97 8.61
N LYS A 24 -12.79 -13.77 9.65
CA LYS A 24 -12.35 -13.47 11.03
C LYS A 24 -10.84 -13.46 11.15
N GLU A 25 -10.15 -14.47 10.62
CA GLU A 25 -8.69 -14.55 10.65
C GLU A 25 -8.04 -13.38 9.89
N ILE A 26 -8.59 -13.00 8.74
CA ILE A 26 -8.16 -11.83 7.98
C ILE A 26 -8.34 -10.55 8.83
N ALA A 27 -9.48 -10.38 9.49
CA ALA A 27 -9.75 -9.21 10.32
C ALA A 27 -8.78 -9.10 11.51
N ASP A 28 -8.51 -10.21 12.21
CA ASP A 28 -7.58 -10.24 13.35
C ASP A 28 -6.13 -9.95 12.93
N LYS A 29 -5.67 -10.54 11.83
CA LYS A 29 -4.36 -10.25 11.25
C LYS A 29 -4.25 -8.82 10.77
N THR A 30 -5.30 -8.30 10.14
CA THR A 30 -5.37 -6.90 9.67
C THR A 30 -5.17 -5.92 10.82
N LYS A 31 -5.87 -6.12 11.95
CA LYS A 31 -5.75 -5.26 13.14
C LYS A 31 -4.33 -5.27 13.73
N LYS A 32 -3.69 -6.43 13.80
CA LYS A 32 -2.29 -6.53 14.26
C LYS A 32 -1.35 -5.75 13.36
N GLN A 33 -1.50 -5.91 12.05
CA GLN A 33 -0.67 -5.23 11.06
C GLN A 33 -0.91 -3.71 11.02
N GLU A 34 -2.11 -3.22 11.33
CA GLU A 34 -2.39 -1.79 11.47
C GLU A 34 -1.55 -1.15 12.59
N ASN A 35 -1.36 -1.84 13.72
CA ASN A 35 -0.51 -1.34 14.79
C ASN A 35 0.98 -1.32 14.39
N GLU A 36 1.45 -2.35 13.69
CA GLU A 36 2.82 -2.39 13.14
C GLU A 36 3.03 -1.29 12.10
N LEU A 37 2.03 -1.03 11.26
CA LEU A 37 2.06 0.05 10.28
C LEU A 37 2.12 1.42 10.95
N LYS A 38 1.34 1.64 12.02
CA LYS A 38 1.39 2.89 12.78
C LYS A 38 2.78 3.16 13.35
N SER A 39 3.40 2.16 13.96
CA SER A 39 4.76 2.27 14.48
C SER A 39 5.78 2.58 13.37
N ALA A 40 5.63 1.95 12.19
CA ALA A 40 6.49 2.21 11.05
C ALA A 40 6.35 3.64 10.51
N PHE A 41 5.14 4.20 10.52
CA PHE A 41 4.90 5.60 10.13
C PHE A 41 5.53 6.58 11.11
N GLU A 42 5.39 6.35 12.42
CA GLU A 42 6.00 7.18 13.48
C GLU A 42 7.53 7.16 13.36
N GLU A 43 8.14 5.99 13.23
CA GLU A 43 9.58 5.84 13.07
C GLU A 43 10.09 6.49 11.78
N ALA A 44 9.39 6.30 10.66
CA ALA A 44 9.76 6.91 9.40
C ALA A 44 9.63 8.42 9.43
N GLY A 45 8.59 8.98 10.08
CA GLY A 45 8.41 10.40 10.27
C GLY A 45 9.53 11.03 11.09
N ILE A 46 9.95 10.38 12.18
CA ILE A 46 11.08 10.83 13.01
C ILE A 46 12.38 10.83 12.18
N LYS A 47 12.69 9.71 11.53
CA LYS A 47 13.90 9.56 10.70
C LYS A 47 13.95 10.53 9.53
N ALA A 48 12.79 10.86 8.95
CA ALA A 48 12.72 11.76 7.81
C ALA A 48 13.23 13.18 8.12
N ILE A 49 13.01 13.66 9.35
CA ILE A 49 13.43 15.01 9.75
C ILE A 49 14.67 15.04 10.64
N GLU A 50 15.12 13.91 11.18
CA GLU A 50 16.25 13.88 12.13
C GLU A 50 17.54 14.46 11.52
N ARG A 51 17.85 14.08 10.30
CA ARG A 51 19.01 14.58 9.56
C ARG A 51 18.88 16.07 9.25
N ASP A 52 17.72 16.49 8.79
CA ASP A 52 17.48 17.88 8.41
C ASP A 52 17.42 18.77 9.64
N ASP A 53 16.81 18.30 10.73
CA ASP A 53 16.80 18.99 12.02
C ASP A 53 18.23 19.21 12.56
N ALA A 54 19.18 18.32 12.31
CA ALA A 54 20.58 18.50 12.65
C ALA A 54 21.21 19.67 11.87
N ILE A 55 20.89 19.79 10.57
CA ILE A 55 21.33 20.90 9.72
C ILE A 55 20.72 22.23 10.22
N TYR A 56 19.42 22.24 10.51
CA TYR A 56 18.74 23.43 11.02
C TYR A 56 19.33 23.92 12.35
N ARG A 57 19.62 22.99 13.29
CA ARG A 57 20.31 23.34 14.54
C ARG A 57 21.71 23.92 14.31
N ALA A 58 22.44 23.38 13.35
CA ALA A 58 23.79 23.87 13.04
C ALA A 58 23.81 25.33 12.53
N VAL A 59 22.72 25.82 11.94
CA VAL A 59 22.54 27.20 11.52
C VAL A 59 21.76 28.06 12.53
N GLY A 60 21.56 27.56 13.76
CA GLY A 60 20.95 28.32 14.86
C GLY A 60 19.44 28.28 14.92
N LEU A 61 18.77 27.45 14.11
CA LEU A 61 17.32 27.22 14.20
C LEU A 61 16.98 26.18 15.27
N SER A 62 15.78 26.26 15.83
CA SER A 62 15.31 25.36 16.90
C SER A 62 14.10 24.56 16.46
N PRO A 63 14.27 23.44 15.72
CA PRO A 63 13.17 22.62 15.28
C PRO A 63 12.48 21.94 16.47
N THR A 64 11.14 22.05 16.54
CA THR A 64 10.31 21.37 17.54
C THR A 64 10.32 19.86 17.25
N PRO A 65 10.52 18.97 18.24
CA PRO A 65 10.43 17.51 18.02
C PRO A 65 9.11 17.12 17.36
N LEU A 66 9.13 16.11 16.47
CA LEU A 66 7.94 15.68 15.70
C LEU A 66 6.73 15.46 16.59
N LEU A 67 6.92 14.71 17.68
CA LEU A 67 5.83 14.37 18.62
C LEU A 67 5.32 15.55 19.46
N GLN A 68 5.97 16.71 19.38
CA GLN A 68 5.55 17.95 20.04
C GLN A 68 4.99 18.98 19.05
N SER A 69 5.06 18.73 17.73
CA SER A 69 4.48 19.59 16.70
C SER A 69 3.07 19.11 16.31
N PRO A 70 2.00 19.83 16.68
CA PRO A 70 0.63 19.45 16.29
C PRO A 70 0.42 19.42 14.78
N ALA A 71 1.17 20.22 14.02
CA ALA A 71 1.09 20.26 12.57
C ALA A 71 1.68 19.00 11.94
N LEU A 72 2.83 18.54 12.42
CA LEU A 72 3.48 17.31 11.94
C LEU A 72 2.69 16.06 12.35
N LEU A 73 2.16 16.04 13.57
CA LEU A 73 1.29 14.94 14.03
C LEU A 73 0.03 14.81 13.17
N ARG A 74 -0.60 15.92 12.77
CA ARG A 74 -1.77 15.87 11.86
C ARG A 74 -1.42 15.30 10.49
N ILE A 75 -0.23 15.59 9.96
CA ILE A 75 0.23 15.01 8.70
C ILE A 75 0.43 13.50 8.86
N LEU A 76 1.14 13.08 9.92
CA LEU A 76 1.38 11.69 10.23
C LEU A 76 0.05 10.90 10.33
N GLU A 77 -0.90 11.41 11.09
CA GLU A 77 -2.21 10.77 11.29
C GLU A 77 -3.03 10.72 10.00
N ARG A 78 -3.07 11.81 9.23
CA ARG A 78 -3.77 11.86 7.94
C ARG A 78 -3.24 10.79 6.98
N ASP A 79 -1.93 10.75 6.81
CA ASP A 79 -1.29 9.89 5.81
C ASP A 79 -1.28 8.41 6.26
N TYR A 80 -1.17 8.16 7.56
CA TYR A 80 -1.41 6.85 8.15
C TYR A 80 -2.84 6.36 7.87
N ASN A 81 -3.84 7.19 8.15
CA ASN A 81 -5.25 6.82 7.94
C ASN A 81 -5.57 6.59 6.46
N ALA A 82 -5.02 7.40 5.54
CA ALA A 82 -5.16 7.20 4.11
C ALA A 82 -4.56 5.85 3.67
N THR A 83 -3.34 5.54 4.12
CA THR A 83 -2.66 4.27 3.80
C THR A 83 -3.38 3.07 4.40
N CYS A 84 -3.90 3.17 5.63
CA CYS A 84 -4.75 2.13 6.23
C CYS A 84 -6.04 1.92 5.43
N GLY A 85 -6.66 3.00 4.94
CA GLY A 85 -7.85 2.92 4.09
C GLY A 85 -7.59 2.17 2.79
N GLU A 86 -6.52 2.49 2.10
CA GLU A 86 -6.09 1.77 0.89
C GLU A 86 -5.79 0.29 1.18
N TRP A 87 -5.10 0.03 2.27
CA TRP A 87 -4.75 -1.33 2.67
C TRP A 87 -5.98 -2.17 3.07
N ARG A 88 -6.95 -1.60 3.80
CA ARG A 88 -8.24 -2.25 4.10
C ARG A 88 -9.02 -2.57 2.82
N ASN A 89 -9.03 -1.65 1.85
CA ASN A 89 -9.66 -1.89 0.55
C ASN A 89 -8.96 -3.04 -0.20
N LEU A 90 -7.64 -3.07 -0.20
CA LEU A 90 -6.86 -4.15 -0.79
C LEU A 90 -7.19 -5.51 -0.13
N THR A 91 -7.24 -5.55 1.20
CA THR A 91 -7.58 -6.75 1.99
C THR A 91 -8.99 -7.25 1.68
N ARG A 92 -9.98 -6.33 1.60
CA ARG A 92 -11.36 -6.68 1.25
C ARG A 92 -11.46 -7.20 -0.18
N THR A 93 -10.86 -6.52 -1.15
CA THR A 93 -10.84 -6.98 -2.55
C THR A 93 -10.21 -8.35 -2.68
N THR A 94 -9.14 -8.60 -1.93
CA THR A 94 -8.48 -9.91 -1.86
C THR A 94 -9.39 -10.99 -1.30
N ALA A 95 -10.13 -10.70 -0.22
CA ALA A 95 -11.09 -11.64 0.35
C ALA A 95 -12.24 -11.96 -0.64
N ASP A 96 -12.74 -10.94 -1.33
CA ASP A 96 -13.79 -11.10 -2.35
C ASP A 96 -13.31 -11.97 -3.53
N GLU A 97 -12.08 -11.76 -4.01
CA GLU A 97 -11.50 -12.57 -5.08
C GLU A 97 -11.20 -14.00 -4.64
N ALA A 98 -10.73 -14.20 -3.41
CA ALA A 98 -10.56 -15.53 -2.82
C ALA A 98 -11.90 -16.27 -2.73
N GLN A 99 -12.97 -15.59 -2.32
CA GLN A 99 -14.31 -16.15 -2.27
C GLN A 99 -14.81 -16.55 -3.65
N LYS A 100 -14.68 -15.70 -4.66
CA LYS A 100 -15.08 -16.00 -6.05
C LYS A 100 -14.34 -17.22 -6.58
N LEU A 101 -13.01 -17.27 -6.36
CA LEU A 101 -12.19 -18.42 -6.78
C LEU A 101 -12.65 -19.71 -6.10
N PHE A 102 -12.89 -19.65 -4.78
CA PHE A 102 -13.38 -20.80 -4.01
C PHE A 102 -14.71 -21.32 -4.55
N LEU A 103 -15.71 -20.43 -4.72
CA LEU A 103 -17.03 -20.82 -5.24
C LEU A 103 -16.94 -21.42 -6.64
N LYS A 104 -16.11 -20.88 -7.51
CA LYS A 104 -15.86 -21.40 -8.86
C LYS A 104 -15.26 -22.81 -8.83
N GLU A 105 -14.29 -23.05 -7.95
CA GLU A 105 -13.64 -24.36 -7.86
C GLU A 105 -14.54 -25.41 -7.21
N VAL A 106 -15.37 -25.00 -6.22
CA VAL A 106 -16.42 -25.87 -5.64
C VAL A 106 -17.44 -26.27 -6.70
N ASP A 107 -17.93 -25.33 -7.52
CA ASP A 107 -18.85 -25.62 -8.61
C ASP A 107 -18.23 -26.57 -9.67
N THR A 108 -16.95 -26.36 -9.97
CA THR A 108 -16.20 -27.25 -10.87
C THR A 108 -16.08 -28.67 -10.27
N ALA A 109 -15.71 -28.79 -9.00
CA ALA A 109 -15.62 -30.07 -8.30
C ALA A 109 -16.96 -30.80 -8.29
N TYR A 110 -18.07 -30.08 -8.05
CA TYR A 110 -19.42 -30.63 -8.12
C TYR A 110 -19.76 -31.20 -9.50
N ARG A 111 -19.49 -30.43 -10.57
CA ARG A 111 -19.76 -30.90 -11.96
C ARG A 111 -18.95 -32.14 -12.31
N MET A 112 -17.69 -32.19 -11.92
CA MET A 112 -16.82 -33.36 -12.18
C MET A 112 -17.27 -34.59 -11.41
N THR A 113 -17.73 -34.43 -10.19
CA THR A 113 -18.26 -35.54 -9.38
C THR A 113 -19.62 -36.02 -9.89
N SER A 114 -20.52 -35.09 -10.23
CA SER A 114 -21.89 -35.40 -10.73
C SER A 114 -21.86 -36.05 -12.10
N SER A 115 -20.87 -35.76 -12.94
CA SER A 115 -20.68 -36.43 -14.24
C SER A 115 -20.00 -37.78 -14.13
N GLY A 116 -19.58 -38.21 -12.92
CA GLY A 116 -18.84 -39.46 -12.72
C GLY A 116 -17.38 -39.43 -13.24
N ALA A 117 -16.89 -38.26 -13.66
CA ALA A 117 -15.54 -38.14 -14.21
C ALA A 117 -14.43 -38.41 -13.17
N VAL A 118 -14.67 -38.03 -11.90
CA VAL A 118 -13.75 -38.26 -10.80
C VAL A 118 -14.51 -38.56 -9.49
N SER A 119 -13.82 -39.17 -8.52
CA SER A 119 -14.37 -39.32 -7.17
C SER A 119 -14.45 -37.98 -6.45
N TYR A 120 -15.35 -37.85 -5.47
CA TYR A 120 -15.46 -36.65 -4.62
C TYR A 120 -14.10 -36.21 -4.03
N THR A 121 -13.38 -37.16 -3.43
CA THR A 121 -12.08 -36.88 -2.82
C THR A 121 -11.09 -36.34 -3.85
N GLN A 122 -11.05 -36.86 -5.05
CA GLN A 122 -10.17 -36.40 -6.12
C GLN A 122 -10.59 -35.01 -6.63
N ALA A 123 -11.90 -34.75 -6.76
CA ALA A 123 -12.42 -33.44 -7.18
C ALA A 123 -12.05 -32.36 -6.17
N VAL A 124 -12.17 -32.62 -4.86
CA VAL A 124 -11.76 -31.69 -3.79
C VAL A 124 -10.26 -31.44 -3.82
N ARG A 125 -9.42 -32.49 -3.93
CA ARG A 125 -7.97 -32.32 -4.05
C ARG A 125 -7.58 -31.46 -5.24
N ASN A 126 -8.15 -31.72 -6.40
CA ASN A 126 -7.89 -30.95 -7.61
C ASN A 126 -8.27 -29.47 -7.43
N ALA A 127 -9.40 -29.19 -6.78
CA ALA A 127 -9.84 -27.82 -6.48
C ALA A 127 -8.86 -27.09 -5.54
N VAL A 128 -8.46 -27.75 -4.44
CA VAL A 128 -7.48 -27.20 -3.48
C VAL A 128 -6.12 -26.96 -4.15
N ASP A 129 -5.59 -27.93 -4.88
CA ASP A 129 -4.31 -27.81 -5.59
C ASP A 129 -4.34 -26.64 -6.58
N LYS A 130 -5.45 -26.43 -7.27
CA LYS A 130 -5.63 -25.35 -8.23
C LYS A 130 -5.69 -24.00 -7.54
N MET A 131 -6.41 -23.89 -6.42
CA MET A 131 -6.46 -22.67 -5.60
C MET A 131 -5.08 -22.28 -5.07
N ILE A 132 -4.30 -23.26 -4.58
CA ILE A 132 -2.93 -23.05 -4.10
C ILE A 132 -2.03 -22.55 -5.24
N LYS A 133 -2.11 -23.16 -6.42
CA LYS A 133 -1.27 -22.82 -7.58
C LYS A 133 -1.62 -21.47 -8.20
N GLN A 134 -2.89 -21.13 -8.27
CA GLN A 134 -3.32 -19.83 -8.85
C GLN A 134 -3.00 -18.66 -7.93
N GLY A 135 -3.09 -18.86 -6.62
CA GLY A 135 -3.00 -17.79 -5.64
C GLY A 135 -4.07 -16.72 -5.85
N VAL A 136 -4.19 -15.80 -4.91
CA VAL A 136 -5.04 -14.62 -5.07
C VAL A 136 -4.19 -13.47 -5.58
N LYS A 137 -4.60 -12.86 -6.69
CA LYS A 137 -3.93 -11.72 -7.29
C LYS A 137 -4.80 -10.48 -7.16
N VAL A 138 -4.14 -9.34 -7.07
CA VAL A 138 -4.76 -8.02 -7.11
C VAL A 138 -4.72 -7.53 -8.55
N SER A 139 -5.90 -7.30 -9.12
CA SER A 139 -6.06 -6.76 -10.47
C SER A 139 -6.31 -5.25 -10.41
N TYR A 140 -5.51 -4.49 -11.13
CA TYR A 140 -5.65 -3.04 -11.25
C TYR A 140 -6.44 -2.65 -12.50
N PRO A 141 -7.12 -1.49 -12.52
CA PRO A 141 -7.85 -1.01 -13.71
C PRO A 141 -6.99 -0.90 -14.97
N SER A 142 -5.67 -0.78 -14.81
CA SER A 142 -4.70 -0.81 -15.93
C SER A 142 -4.49 -2.19 -16.56
N GLY A 143 -5.16 -3.24 -16.06
CA GLY A 143 -4.94 -4.62 -16.47
C GLY A 143 -3.71 -5.30 -15.83
N ARG A 144 -2.97 -4.58 -14.98
CA ARG A 144 -1.83 -5.14 -14.25
C ARG A 144 -2.31 -6.04 -13.12
N GLU A 145 -1.73 -7.23 -13.03
CA GLU A 145 -1.90 -8.14 -11.90
C GLU A 145 -0.66 -8.17 -11.02
N MET A 146 -0.86 -8.19 -9.70
CA MET A 146 0.21 -8.29 -8.71
C MET A 146 -0.16 -9.32 -7.63
N SER A 147 0.86 -9.94 -7.00
CA SER A 147 0.64 -10.70 -5.77
C SER A 147 0.20 -9.75 -4.63
N ILE A 148 -0.50 -10.30 -3.65
CA ILE A 148 -0.98 -9.52 -2.48
C ILE A 148 0.19 -8.89 -1.74
N GLU A 149 1.29 -9.64 -1.55
CA GLU A 149 2.48 -9.14 -0.88
C GLU A 149 3.07 -7.94 -1.62
N SER A 150 3.21 -8.04 -2.94
CA SER A 150 3.73 -6.95 -3.76
C SER A 150 2.82 -5.72 -3.73
N ALA A 151 1.50 -5.91 -3.79
CA ALA A 151 0.53 -4.83 -3.70
C ALA A 151 0.57 -4.16 -2.32
N THR A 152 0.60 -4.95 -1.24
CA THR A 152 0.72 -4.46 0.14
C THR A 152 2.02 -3.66 0.34
N MET A 153 3.15 -4.23 -0.06
CA MET A 153 4.44 -3.54 0.04
C MET A 153 4.48 -2.23 -0.75
N MET A 154 3.86 -2.20 -1.93
CA MET A 154 3.74 -0.99 -2.72
C MET A 154 2.92 0.08 -2.00
N THR A 155 1.75 -0.27 -1.47
CA THR A 155 0.86 0.65 -0.75
C THR A 155 1.55 1.23 0.48
N VAL A 156 2.12 0.38 1.33
CA VAL A 156 2.81 0.79 2.57
C VAL A 156 4.03 1.67 2.26
N ARG A 157 4.88 1.23 1.33
CA ARG A 157 6.09 1.98 0.95
C ARG A 157 5.74 3.35 0.37
N THR A 158 4.71 3.42 -0.47
CA THR A 158 4.26 4.69 -1.06
C THR A 158 3.73 5.62 0.00
N GLY A 159 2.85 5.13 0.89
CA GLY A 159 2.28 5.92 1.98
C GLY A 159 3.35 6.48 2.93
N ILE A 160 4.27 5.64 3.38
CA ILE A 160 5.40 6.06 4.24
C ILE A 160 6.27 7.12 3.54
N SER A 161 6.60 6.92 2.26
CA SER A 161 7.43 7.85 1.50
C SER A 161 6.75 9.21 1.30
N GLN A 162 5.46 9.21 1.02
CA GLN A 162 4.67 10.44 0.88
C GLN A 162 4.54 11.18 2.21
N CYS A 163 4.28 10.47 3.30
CA CYS A 163 4.23 11.03 4.64
C CYS A 163 5.56 11.67 5.04
N ALA A 164 6.67 10.97 4.85
CA ALA A 164 8.01 11.49 5.13
C ALA A 164 8.30 12.80 4.35
N GLY A 165 7.96 12.84 3.07
CA GLY A 165 8.08 14.05 2.25
C GLY A 165 7.20 15.20 2.73
N ALA A 166 5.95 14.93 3.10
CA ALA A 166 5.02 15.93 3.62
C ALA A 166 5.47 16.50 4.96
N ILE A 167 6.00 15.65 5.86
CA ILE A 167 6.58 16.06 7.15
C ILE A 167 7.81 16.96 6.93
N ALA A 168 8.73 16.57 6.03
CA ALA A 168 9.92 17.37 5.72
C ALA A 168 9.55 18.74 5.17
N LEU A 169 8.61 18.83 4.23
CA LEU A 169 8.13 20.12 3.70
C LEU A 169 7.45 20.98 4.76
N LYS A 170 6.66 20.36 5.67
CA LYS A 170 6.02 21.11 6.76
C LYS A 170 7.04 21.60 7.79
N ARG A 171 8.07 20.83 8.08
CA ARG A 171 9.19 21.25 8.92
C ARG A 171 9.90 22.48 8.33
N MET A 172 10.17 22.49 7.03
CA MET A 172 10.74 23.65 6.34
C MET A 172 9.85 24.88 6.45
N GLU A 173 8.52 24.69 6.37
CA GLU A 173 7.56 25.77 6.55
C GLU A 173 7.59 26.35 7.96
N GLU A 174 7.61 25.49 9.00
CA GLU A 174 7.70 25.93 10.42
C GLU A 174 8.97 26.73 10.71
N LEU A 175 10.07 26.42 10.03
CA LEU A 175 11.37 27.08 10.21
C LEU A 175 11.61 28.23 9.21
N GLU A 176 10.62 28.55 8.35
CA GLU A 176 10.73 29.52 7.26
C GLU A 176 11.89 29.24 6.29
N TRP A 177 12.28 27.97 6.20
CA TRP A 177 13.35 27.52 5.31
C TRP A 177 12.82 27.28 3.89
N ASP A 178 13.50 27.84 2.87
CA ASP A 178 13.01 27.80 1.49
C ASP A 178 13.80 26.87 0.56
N THR A 179 15.07 26.59 0.84
CA THR A 179 15.93 25.83 -0.08
C THR A 179 15.78 24.33 0.11
N ILE A 180 15.39 23.62 -0.96
CA ILE A 180 15.29 22.17 -1.03
C ILE A 180 16.45 21.62 -1.86
N LEU A 181 17.14 20.60 -1.34
CA LEU A 181 18.01 19.73 -2.13
C LEU A 181 17.30 18.41 -2.39
N VAL A 182 17.00 18.12 -3.64
CA VAL A 182 16.47 16.81 -4.02
C VAL A 182 17.61 15.81 -4.12
N SER A 183 17.55 14.74 -3.32
CA SER A 183 18.56 13.68 -3.35
C SER A 183 18.61 13.00 -4.72
N ALA A 184 19.79 12.55 -5.12
CA ALA A 184 19.98 11.74 -6.31
C ALA A 184 20.11 10.26 -5.94
N HIS A 185 19.55 9.38 -6.75
CA HIS A 185 19.74 7.94 -6.61
C HIS A 185 19.86 7.26 -7.97
N VAL A 186 20.55 6.13 -8.00
CA VAL A 186 20.65 5.27 -9.18
C VAL A 186 19.29 4.63 -9.47
N GLY A 187 18.89 4.56 -10.75
CA GLY A 187 17.62 3.98 -11.15
C GLY A 187 16.42 4.91 -10.99
N ALA A 188 16.65 6.23 -10.99
CA ALA A 188 15.58 7.21 -11.02
C ALA A 188 14.67 6.99 -12.23
N ARG A 189 13.36 7.17 -12.03
CA ARG A 189 12.37 7.06 -13.12
C ARG A 189 12.66 8.12 -14.19
N ILE A 190 12.76 7.70 -15.44
CA ILE A 190 13.02 8.59 -16.59
C ILE A 190 11.75 9.00 -17.34
N GLY A 191 10.58 8.43 -17.02
CA GLY A 191 9.32 8.73 -17.71
C GLY A 191 9.43 8.48 -19.20
N ASP A 192 9.08 9.50 -19.99
CA ASP A 192 9.21 9.52 -21.45
C ASP A 192 10.61 9.95 -21.96
N GLY A 193 11.55 10.18 -21.04
CA GLY A 193 12.91 10.65 -21.35
C GLY A 193 13.03 12.15 -21.58
N GLY A 194 11.92 12.90 -21.60
CA GLY A 194 11.90 14.36 -21.78
C GLY A 194 12.23 15.13 -20.49
N ASN A 195 12.48 16.43 -20.66
CA ASN A 195 12.67 17.34 -19.51
C ASN A 195 11.30 17.81 -18.97
N ASN A 196 10.66 16.94 -18.21
CA ASN A 196 9.36 17.19 -17.60
C ASN A 196 9.27 16.53 -16.20
N PRO A 197 8.22 16.82 -15.40
CA PRO A 197 8.07 16.30 -14.04
C PRO A 197 8.08 14.77 -13.93
N THR A 198 7.74 14.03 -14.97
CA THR A 198 7.74 12.55 -14.95
C THR A 198 9.15 11.97 -15.05
N ASN A 199 10.15 12.75 -15.46
CA ASN A 199 11.54 12.35 -15.60
C ASN A 199 12.36 12.81 -14.39
N HIS A 200 12.45 11.95 -13.38
CA HIS A 200 13.18 12.25 -12.14
C HIS A 200 14.67 12.48 -12.33
N PHE A 201 15.25 12.00 -13.43
CA PHE A 201 16.66 12.25 -13.75
C PHE A 201 16.96 13.74 -13.88
N TRP A 202 16.03 14.53 -14.44
CA TRP A 202 16.26 15.94 -14.70
C TRP A 202 16.21 16.83 -13.47
N TRP A 203 15.45 16.45 -12.45
CA TRP A 203 15.28 17.28 -11.28
C TRP A 203 15.94 16.75 -9.99
N GLN A 204 16.45 15.51 -9.98
CA GLN A 204 17.22 15.00 -8.85
C GLN A 204 18.62 15.62 -8.77
N GLY A 205 19.22 15.68 -7.57
CA GLY A 205 20.55 16.23 -7.31
C GLY A 205 20.66 17.75 -7.47
N LYS A 206 19.52 18.45 -7.52
CA LYS A 206 19.47 19.91 -7.72
C LYS A 206 18.81 20.61 -6.55
N PHE A 207 19.13 21.90 -6.43
CA PHE A 207 18.49 22.81 -5.47
C PHE A 207 17.25 23.46 -6.07
N TYR A 208 16.23 23.66 -5.23
CA TYR A 208 14.95 24.29 -5.57
C TYR A 208 14.51 25.26 -4.49
N SER A 209 13.73 26.26 -4.88
CA SER A 209 12.98 27.10 -3.94
C SER A 209 11.64 26.44 -3.63
N ARG A 210 11.31 26.22 -2.35
CA ARG A 210 10.03 25.64 -1.90
C ARG A 210 8.83 26.53 -2.25
N THR A 211 9.01 27.84 -2.12
CA THR A 211 7.96 28.85 -2.32
C THR A 211 8.02 29.54 -3.68
N GLY A 212 9.06 29.31 -4.46
CA GLY A 212 9.36 30.06 -5.70
C GLY A 212 9.80 31.50 -5.47
N LYS A 213 10.03 31.93 -4.22
CA LYS A 213 10.46 33.29 -3.89
C LYS A 213 11.96 33.52 -4.12
N ASP A 214 12.77 32.53 -3.78
CA ASP A 214 14.23 32.61 -4.01
C ASP A 214 14.53 32.36 -5.50
N LYS A 215 14.83 33.46 -6.22
CA LYS A 215 15.07 33.43 -7.66
C LYS A 215 16.41 32.80 -8.07
N ARG A 216 17.26 32.43 -7.11
CA ARG A 216 18.52 31.70 -7.38
C ARG A 216 18.23 30.26 -7.80
N PHE A 217 17.06 29.69 -7.39
CA PHE A 217 16.68 28.32 -7.63
C PHE A 217 15.31 28.25 -8.31
N PRO A 218 15.08 27.24 -9.19
CA PRO A 218 13.77 27.04 -9.80
C PRO A 218 12.73 26.64 -8.73
N ASP A 219 11.45 26.91 -9.02
CA ASP A 219 10.35 26.52 -8.15
C ASP A 219 10.22 25.00 -8.07
N PHE A 220 10.14 24.46 -6.85
CA PHE A 220 10.12 23.03 -6.60
C PHE A 220 8.91 22.34 -7.20
N ARG A 221 7.72 22.86 -6.94
CA ARG A 221 6.46 22.21 -7.38
C ARG A 221 6.33 22.21 -8.90
N THR A 222 6.60 23.36 -9.51
CA THR A 222 6.54 23.51 -10.97
C THR A 222 7.55 22.60 -11.66
N SER A 223 8.77 22.48 -11.10
CA SER A 223 9.84 21.68 -11.71
C SER A 223 9.67 20.17 -11.54
N THR A 224 9.09 19.72 -10.42
CA THR A 224 9.02 18.30 -10.07
C THR A 224 7.61 17.71 -10.19
N GLY A 225 6.59 18.55 -10.30
CA GLY A 225 5.19 18.11 -10.24
C GLY A 225 4.78 17.56 -8.87
N TYR A 226 5.54 17.84 -7.81
CA TYR A 226 5.23 17.41 -6.45
C TYR A 226 4.10 18.27 -5.87
N GLY A 227 2.97 17.63 -5.52
CA GLY A 227 1.81 18.33 -4.94
C GLY A 227 0.55 17.52 -5.03
#